data_12e156fd90af48c8250e966158144629
#
_entry.id   12e156fd90af48c8250e966158144629
#
_cell.length_a   1.000
_cell.length_b   1.000
_cell.length_c   1.000
_cell.angle_alpha   90.00
_cell.angle_beta   90.00
_cell.angle_gamma   90.00
#
_symmetry.space_group_name_H-M   'P 1'
#
loop_
_entity.id
_entity.type
_entity.pdbx_description
1 polymer ?
#
loop_
_entity_poly.entity_id
_entity_poly.type
_entity_poly.pdbx_seq_one_letter_code
_entity_poly.pdbx_strand_id
1 'polypeptide(L)'
;MTSEFNIRWDMPPAAIEAESFAAIEREFYGWEELPPAEWKVMRRLIHTTADLSIGEGLAFRHDPIPSALEALRRHCPIFCDSNMIRAGLSVERLRRAHPGYAREDIHCHISDADIAEQAKSTGRTRAICAAEKARPILDGAIVLIGNAPLSLARIARYALEEGIRPSLIVGMPVGFVNVVESKLLTGTCPVPQIVLDGRRGGSALAVTTLHAILENLPAS
;
A
#
# COMPACT_ATOMS: atom_id res chain seq x y z
N MET A 1 -32.29 -2.83 31.31
CA MET A 1 -31.97 -1.71 30.38
C MET A 1 -30.89 -2.15 29.38
N THR A 2 -31.22 -3.09 28.48
CA THR A 2 -30.29 -3.59 27.45
C THR A 2 -30.91 -3.62 26.04
N SER A 3 -32.02 -2.89 25.84
CA SER A 3 -32.81 -2.95 24.60
C SER A 3 -32.63 -1.75 23.65
N GLU A 4 -31.74 -0.82 23.94
CA GLU A 4 -31.56 0.39 23.11
C GLU A 4 -30.60 0.24 21.94
N PHE A 5 -29.76 -0.82 21.93
CA PHE A 5 -28.76 -1.03 20.88
C PHE A 5 -29.00 -2.37 20.18
N ASN A 6 -29.44 -2.32 18.92
CA ASN A 6 -29.67 -3.52 18.11
C ASN A 6 -28.33 -4.08 17.58
N ILE A 7 -27.55 -4.70 18.46
CA ILE A 7 -26.29 -5.35 18.10
C ILE A 7 -26.56 -6.81 17.71
N ARG A 8 -26.15 -7.19 16.50
CA ARG A 8 -26.29 -8.55 15.98
C ARG A 8 -25.05 -9.39 16.34
N TRP A 9 -25.09 -10.05 17.51
CA TRP A 9 -23.94 -10.77 18.08
C TRP A 9 -23.55 -12.04 17.32
N ASP A 10 -24.51 -12.70 16.68
CA ASP A 10 -24.33 -14.06 16.11
C ASP A 10 -24.11 -14.03 14.58
N MET A 11 -23.57 -12.94 14.03
CA MET A 11 -23.28 -12.87 12.60
C MET A 11 -21.99 -13.60 12.25
N PRO A 12 -22.00 -14.53 11.27
CA PRO A 12 -20.77 -15.11 10.73
C PRO A 12 -19.87 -14.04 10.12
N PRO A 13 -18.50 -14.14 10.26
CA PRO A 13 -17.59 -13.14 9.72
C PRO A 13 -17.79 -12.84 8.22
N ALA A 14 -18.04 -13.87 7.41
CA ALA A 14 -18.30 -13.71 5.98
C ALA A 14 -19.58 -12.92 5.69
N ALA A 15 -20.62 -13.04 6.52
CA ALA A 15 -21.84 -12.26 6.39
C ALA A 15 -21.62 -10.80 6.74
N ILE A 16 -20.81 -10.51 7.77
CA ILE A 16 -20.45 -9.14 8.15
C ILE A 16 -19.72 -8.45 6.99
N GLU A 17 -18.74 -9.14 6.40
CA GLU A 17 -17.97 -8.59 5.26
C GLU A 17 -18.88 -8.37 4.04
N ALA A 18 -19.73 -9.33 3.70
CA ALA A 18 -20.67 -9.22 2.58
C ALA A 18 -21.65 -8.05 2.75
N GLU A 19 -22.22 -7.87 3.95
CA GLU A 19 -23.11 -6.74 4.24
C GLU A 19 -22.37 -5.40 4.16
N SER A 20 -21.14 -5.34 4.65
CA SER A 20 -20.30 -4.14 4.55
C SER A 20 -20.03 -3.77 3.10
N PHE A 21 -19.68 -4.74 2.26
CA PHE A 21 -19.47 -4.50 0.83
C PHE A 21 -20.75 -4.08 0.12
N ALA A 22 -21.87 -4.73 0.40
CA ALA A 22 -23.16 -4.34 -0.15
C ALA A 22 -23.59 -2.91 0.28
N ALA A 23 -23.23 -2.49 1.49
CA ALA A 23 -23.47 -1.11 1.94
C ALA A 23 -22.59 -0.12 1.14
N ILE A 24 -21.32 -0.42 0.95
CA ILE A 24 -20.38 0.39 0.16
C ILE A 24 -20.88 0.52 -1.29
N GLU A 25 -21.30 -0.57 -1.92
CA GLU A 25 -21.81 -0.58 -3.30
C GLU A 25 -23.10 0.23 -3.47
N ARG A 26 -23.94 0.32 -2.45
CA ARG A 26 -25.13 1.17 -2.47
C ARG A 26 -24.82 2.67 -2.30
N GLU A 27 -23.74 3.00 -1.62
CA GLU A 27 -23.42 4.37 -1.21
C GLU A 27 -22.34 5.02 -2.05
N PHE A 28 -21.49 4.23 -2.72
CA PHE A 28 -20.44 4.71 -3.62
C PHE A 28 -20.91 4.63 -5.07
N TYR A 29 -21.21 5.77 -5.68
CA TYR A 29 -21.74 5.86 -7.05
C TYR A 29 -20.62 5.71 -8.10
N GLY A 30 -20.95 5.06 -9.22
CA GLY A 30 -20.06 4.92 -10.38
C GLY A 30 -19.02 3.81 -10.25
N TRP A 31 -19.14 2.97 -9.25
CA TRP A 31 -18.23 1.81 -9.10
C TRP A 31 -18.36 0.79 -10.24
N GLU A 32 -19.53 0.71 -10.87
CA GLU A 32 -19.81 -0.17 -12.02
C GLU A 32 -18.97 0.17 -13.26
N GLU A 33 -18.52 1.43 -13.36
CA GLU A 33 -17.68 1.92 -14.46
C GLU A 33 -16.18 1.63 -14.25
N LEU A 34 -15.79 1.23 -13.03
CA LEU A 34 -14.40 0.94 -12.70
C LEU A 34 -13.99 -0.46 -13.16
N PRO A 35 -12.72 -0.66 -13.56
CA PRO A 35 -12.19 -1.99 -13.79
C PRO A 35 -12.39 -2.88 -12.55
N PRO A 36 -12.90 -4.11 -12.68
CA PRO A 36 -13.25 -4.95 -11.52
C PRO A 36 -12.10 -5.18 -10.53
N ALA A 37 -10.86 -5.25 -11.03
CA ALA A 37 -9.69 -5.43 -10.17
C ALA A 37 -9.39 -4.16 -9.34
N GLU A 38 -9.56 -2.97 -9.92
CA GLU A 38 -9.38 -1.70 -9.23
C GLU A 38 -10.50 -1.48 -8.21
N TRP A 39 -11.75 -1.75 -8.59
CA TRP A 39 -12.89 -1.69 -7.68
C TRP A 39 -12.68 -2.59 -6.45
N LYS A 40 -12.19 -3.81 -6.63
CA LYS A 40 -11.90 -4.71 -5.52
C LYS A 40 -10.90 -4.09 -4.52
N VAL A 41 -9.85 -3.44 -5.01
CA VAL A 41 -8.87 -2.74 -4.17
C VAL A 41 -9.50 -1.52 -3.49
N MET A 42 -10.20 -0.69 -4.26
CA MET A 42 -10.85 0.53 -3.75
C MET A 42 -11.89 0.20 -2.68
N ARG A 43 -12.78 -0.74 -2.94
CA ARG A 43 -13.81 -1.19 -1.98
C ARG A 43 -13.20 -1.68 -0.66
N ARG A 44 -12.08 -2.40 -0.74
CA ARG A 44 -11.37 -2.87 0.45
C ARG A 44 -10.77 -1.73 1.26
N LEU A 45 -10.27 -0.68 0.60
CA LEU A 45 -9.76 0.52 1.27
C LEU A 45 -10.89 1.33 1.92
N ILE A 46 -12.02 1.52 1.23
CA ILE A 46 -13.23 2.12 1.80
C ILE A 46 -13.68 1.33 3.03
N HIS A 47 -13.77 0.01 2.92
CA HIS A 47 -14.15 -0.85 4.06
C HIS A 47 -13.20 -0.69 5.26
N THR A 48 -11.89 -0.58 5.01
CA THR A 48 -10.87 -0.43 6.07
C THR A 48 -10.99 0.90 6.83
N THR A 49 -11.46 1.94 6.17
CA THR A 49 -11.55 3.31 6.72
C THR A 49 -12.97 3.71 7.13
N ALA A 50 -13.99 2.99 6.66
CA ALA A 50 -15.40 3.40 6.70
C ALA A 50 -15.62 4.81 6.09
N ASP A 51 -14.79 5.22 5.11
CA ASP A 51 -14.79 6.54 4.48
C ASP A 51 -14.89 6.38 2.96
N LEU A 52 -16.06 6.66 2.39
CA LEU A 52 -16.33 6.57 0.96
C LEU A 52 -15.44 7.52 0.15
N SER A 53 -15.10 8.68 0.69
CA SER A 53 -14.26 9.68 0.01
C SER A 53 -12.80 9.23 -0.22
N ILE A 54 -12.38 8.11 0.37
CA ILE A 54 -11.11 7.45 0.04
C ILE A 54 -11.11 7.00 -1.42
N GLY A 55 -12.24 6.48 -1.91
CA GLY A 55 -12.36 6.05 -3.31
C GLY A 55 -12.14 7.19 -4.31
N GLU A 56 -12.67 8.38 -4.03
CA GLU A 56 -12.54 9.55 -4.89
C GLU A 56 -11.08 10.04 -5.05
N GLY A 57 -10.24 9.82 -4.03
CA GLY A 57 -8.83 10.22 -4.04
C GLY A 57 -7.87 9.14 -4.50
N LEU A 58 -8.34 7.95 -4.86
CA LEU A 58 -7.49 6.83 -5.22
C LEU A 58 -7.17 6.82 -6.71
N ALA A 59 -5.90 6.89 -7.05
CA ALA A 59 -5.43 6.89 -8.44
C ALA A 59 -4.64 5.63 -8.76
N PHE A 60 -5.04 4.93 -9.82
CA PHE A 60 -4.35 3.78 -10.41
C PHE A 60 -3.66 4.23 -11.70
N ARG A 61 -2.37 3.99 -11.87
CA ARG A 61 -1.60 4.40 -13.05
C ARG A 61 -0.66 3.30 -13.52
N HIS A 62 -0.54 3.13 -14.84
CA HIS A 62 0.39 2.19 -15.48
C HIS A 62 0.14 0.73 -15.11
N ASP A 63 -1.12 0.27 -15.15
CA ASP A 63 -1.55 -1.11 -14.90
C ASP A 63 -1.00 -1.72 -13.59
N PRO A 64 -1.22 -1.08 -12.44
CA PRO A 64 -0.52 -1.42 -11.21
C PRO A 64 -0.88 -2.80 -10.65
N ILE A 65 -2.11 -3.27 -10.86
CA ILE A 65 -2.56 -4.56 -10.30
C ILE A 65 -1.96 -5.73 -11.08
N PRO A 66 -2.04 -5.80 -12.42
CA PRO A 66 -1.38 -6.84 -13.19
C PRO A 66 0.13 -6.87 -12.95
N SER A 67 0.80 -5.71 -12.94
CA SER A 67 2.24 -5.60 -12.69
C SER A 67 2.63 -6.15 -11.31
N ALA A 68 1.89 -5.77 -10.27
CA ALA A 68 2.13 -6.27 -8.91
C ALA A 68 1.94 -7.79 -8.81
N LEU A 69 0.86 -8.33 -9.40
CA LEU A 69 0.60 -9.77 -9.37
C LEU A 69 1.67 -10.57 -10.09
N GLU A 70 2.16 -10.06 -11.23
CA GLU A 70 3.26 -10.69 -11.96
C GLU A 70 4.57 -10.66 -11.15
N ALA A 71 4.92 -9.52 -10.55
CA ALA A 71 6.08 -9.39 -9.70
C ALA A 71 6.01 -10.33 -8.48
N LEU A 72 4.85 -10.42 -7.83
CA LEU A 72 4.63 -11.33 -6.71
C LEU A 72 4.80 -12.82 -7.11
N ARG A 73 4.31 -13.21 -8.28
CA ARG A 73 4.52 -14.58 -8.81
C ARG A 73 6.01 -14.88 -9.07
N ARG A 74 6.82 -13.87 -9.38
CA ARG A 74 8.27 -14.01 -9.55
C ARG A 74 9.05 -13.88 -8.24
N HIS A 75 8.37 -13.85 -7.09
CA HIS A 75 9.00 -13.71 -5.78
C HIS A 75 9.83 -12.43 -5.64
N CYS A 76 9.31 -11.30 -6.06
CA CYS A 76 10.01 -10.02 -5.96
C CYS A 76 10.19 -9.57 -4.49
N PRO A 77 11.22 -8.78 -4.17
CA PRO A 77 11.36 -8.16 -2.86
C PRO A 77 10.24 -7.14 -2.61
N ILE A 78 9.87 -6.98 -1.34
CA ILE A 78 8.90 -5.98 -0.90
C ILE A 78 9.62 -5.00 0.03
N PHE A 79 9.68 -3.73 -0.33
CA PHE A 79 10.17 -2.67 0.55
C PHE A 79 9.02 -1.92 1.22
N CYS A 80 9.15 -1.60 2.50
CA CYS A 80 8.20 -0.76 3.23
C CYS A 80 8.90 0.25 4.13
N ASP A 81 8.28 1.41 4.32
CA ASP A 81 8.84 2.54 5.06
C ASP A 81 8.61 2.47 6.57
N SER A 82 7.84 1.51 7.05
CA SER A 82 7.51 1.39 8.48
C SER A 82 7.40 -0.05 8.95
N ASN A 83 7.80 -0.29 10.21
CA ASN A 83 7.63 -1.60 10.84
C ASN A 83 6.14 -1.99 10.99
N MET A 84 5.23 -1.01 11.04
CA MET A 84 3.79 -1.27 11.05
C MET A 84 3.34 -1.96 9.76
N ILE A 85 3.83 -1.51 8.59
CA ILE A 85 3.56 -2.19 7.31
C ILE A 85 4.16 -3.59 7.33
N ARG A 86 5.45 -3.72 7.70
CA ARG A 86 6.13 -5.02 7.78
C ARG A 86 5.39 -6.01 8.67
N ALA A 87 4.92 -5.57 9.82
CA ALA A 87 4.16 -6.40 10.76
C ALA A 87 2.75 -6.75 10.23
N GLY A 88 2.10 -5.79 9.56
CA GLY A 88 0.74 -5.95 9.03
C GLY A 88 0.64 -6.87 7.83
N LEU A 89 1.72 -7.04 7.06
CA LEU A 89 1.72 -7.94 5.90
C LEU A 89 1.67 -9.40 6.31
N SER A 90 0.67 -10.11 5.79
CA SER A 90 0.51 -11.56 5.98
C SER A 90 1.38 -12.33 4.99
N VAL A 91 2.38 -13.06 5.51
CA VAL A 91 3.22 -13.97 4.71
C VAL A 91 2.35 -15.08 4.09
N GLU A 92 1.34 -15.57 4.81
CA GLU A 92 0.42 -16.58 4.30
C GLU A 92 -0.32 -16.08 3.04
N ARG A 93 -0.80 -14.82 3.05
CA ARG A 93 -1.43 -14.23 1.86
C ARG A 93 -0.44 -14.06 0.70
N LEU A 94 0.81 -13.68 0.98
CA LEU A 94 1.86 -13.58 -0.04
C LEU A 94 2.18 -14.93 -0.66
N ARG A 95 2.16 -16.02 0.14
CA ARG A 95 2.37 -17.39 -0.35
C ARG A 95 1.31 -17.87 -1.33
N ARG A 96 0.16 -17.23 -1.41
CA ARG A 96 -0.81 -17.50 -2.49
C ARG A 96 -0.29 -17.07 -3.86
N ALA A 97 0.59 -16.07 -3.93
CA ALA A 97 1.24 -15.66 -5.18
C ALA A 97 2.48 -16.51 -5.48
N HIS A 98 3.32 -16.76 -4.47
CA HIS A 98 4.51 -17.59 -4.59
C HIS A 98 4.86 -18.27 -3.25
N PRO A 99 4.99 -19.62 -3.18
CA PRO A 99 5.15 -20.35 -1.92
C PRO A 99 6.45 -20.04 -1.16
N GLY A 100 7.47 -19.48 -1.84
CA GLY A 100 8.75 -19.11 -1.26
C GLY A 100 8.72 -17.89 -0.35
N TYR A 101 7.62 -17.08 -0.33
CA TYR A 101 7.59 -15.89 0.50
C TYR A 101 7.79 -16.19 1.98
N ALA A 102 8.68 -15.40 2.60
CA ALA A 102 9.00 -15.40 4.01
C ALA A 102 9.02 -13.96 4.57
N ARG A 103 9.19 -13.81 5.87
CA ARG A 103 9.23 -12.47 6.51
C ARG A 103 10.46 -11.65 6.08
N GLU A 104 11.50 -12.33 5.69
CA GLU A 104 12.79 -11.78 5.24
C GLU A 104 12.67 -11.07 3.88
N ASP A 105 11.70 -11.44 3.05
CA ASP A 105 11.44 -10.79 1.76
C ASP A 105 10.75 -9.43 1.91
N ILE A 106 10.30 -9.10 3.14
CA ILE A 106 9.69 -7.82 3.48
C ILE A 106 10.74 -6.95 4.18
N HIS A 107 11.37 -6.09 3.41
CA HIS A 107 12.47 -5.23 3.86
C HIS A 107 11.94 -3.93 4.47
N CYS A 108 12.39 -3.61 5.68
CA CYS A 108 12.12 -2.35 6.37
C CYS A 108 13.36 -1.93 7.16
N HIS A 109 14.02 -0.88 6.72
CA HIS A 109 15.30 -0.46 7.29
C HIS A 109 15.20 0.66 8.33
N ILE A 110 13.97 1.11 8.67
CA ILE A 110 13.75 2.28 9.53
C ILE A 110 14.35 2.15 10.93
N SER A 111 14.50 0.92 11.44
CA SER A 111 15.03 0.61 12.77
C SER A 111 16.45 0.05 12.77
N ASP A 112 17.09 -0.04 11.59
CA ASP A 112 18.46 -0.53 11.49
C ASP A 112 19.43 0.43 12.22
N ALA A 113 20.40 -0.10 12.94
CA ALA A 113 21.33 0.68 13.77
C ALA A 113 22.18 1.66 12.93
N ASP A 114 22.66 1.22 11.76
CA ASP A 114 23.40 2.04 10.80
C ASP A 114 22.55 3.20 10.26
N ILE A 115 21.25 2.99 10.04
CA ILE A 115 20.31 4.04 9.62
C ILE A 115 20.11 5.08 10.73
N ALA A 116 20.03 4.65 11.98
CA ALA A 116 19.92 5.58 13.12
C ALA A 116 21.16 6.46 13.25
N GLU A 117 22.36 5.87 13.08
CA GLU A 117 23.64 6.57 13.13
C GLU A 117 23.81 7.52 11.92
N GLN A 118 23.52 7.06 10.70
CA GLN A 118 23.56 7.87 9.49
C GLN A 118 22.61 9.07 9.59
N ALA A 119 21.39 8.87 10.07
CA ALA A 119 20.42 9.95 10.24
C ALA A 119 20.93 11.01 11.22
N LYS A 120 21.53 10.59 12.34
CA LYS A 120 22.10 11.46 13.35
C LYS A 120 23.31 12.24 12.81
N SER A 121 24.24 11.59 12.14
CA SER A 121 25.49 12.22 11.63
C SER A 121 25.21 13.20 10.48
N THR A 122 24.19 12.92 9.65
CA THR A 122 23.86 13.76 8.48
C THR A 122 22.78 14.80 8.73
N GLY A 123 22.09 14.75 9.87
CA GLY A 123 20.93 15.60 10.16
C GLY A 123 19.69 15.26 9.31
N ARG A 124 19.67 14.11 8.62
CA ARG A 124 18.59 13.68 7.72
C ARG A 124 17.59 12.78 8.44
N THR A 125 16.41 12.60 7.87
CA THR A 125 15.43 11.69 8.45
C THR A 125 15.85 10.22 8.23
N ARG A 126 15.53 9.36 9.21
CA ARG A 126 15.73 7.91 9.05
C ARG A 126 15.05 7.36 7.81
N ALA A 127 13.90 7.92 7.45
CA ALA A 127 13.11 7.48 6.30
C ALA A 127 13.85 7.67 4.97
N ILE A 128 14.56 8.79 4.80
CA ILE A 128 15.41 9.02 3.61
C ILE A 128 16.57 8.02 3.60
N CYS A 129 17.29 7.88 4.74
CA CYS A 129 18.43 6.96 4.85
C CYS A 129 17.99 5.51 4.59
N ALA A 130 16.83 5.10 5.09
CA ALA A 130 16.25 3.78 4.88
C ALA A 130 15.89 3.53 3.39
N ALA A 131 15.32 4.53 2.72
CA ALA A 131 15.04 4.44 1.28
C ALA A 131 16.34 4.35 0.45
N GLU A 132 17.40 5.05 0.86
CA GLU A 132 18.71 4.96 0.22
C GLU A 132 19.36 3.58 0.43
N LYS A 133 19.28 3.02 1.62
CA LYS A 133 19.74 1.66 1.90
C LYS A 133 18.99 0.63 1.07
N ALA A 134 17.70 0.83 0.84
CA ALA A 134 16.88 -0.07 0.04
C ALA A 134 17.15 0.04 -1.47
N ARG A 135 17.84 1.08 -1.96
CA ARG A 135 18.05 1.34 -3.40
C ARG A 135 18.44 0.11 -4.23
N PRO A 136 19.36 -0.78 -3.78
CA PRO A 136 19.78 -1.95 -4.57
C PRO A 136 18.68 -2.97 -4.85
N ILE A 137 17.60 -2.98 -4.07
CA ILE A 137 16.51 -3.95 -4.19
C ILE A 137 15.23 -3.35 -4.80
N LEU A 138 15.21 -2.05 -5.14
CA LEU A 138 13.98 -1.37 -5.58
C LEU A 138 13.60 -1.70 -7.02
N ASP A 139 14.55 -2.08 -7.87
CA ASP A 139 14.24 -2.42 -9.25
C ASP A 139 13.45 -3.73 -9.32
N GLY A 140 12.28 -3.70 -9.94
CA GLY A 140 11.34 -4.82 -9.96
C GLY A 140 10.59 -5.10 -8.63
N ALA A 141 10.89 -4.37 -7.56
CA ALA A 141 10.27 -4.56 -6.25
C ALA A 141 8.83 -4.03 -6.16
N ILE A 142 8.12 -4.47 -5.13
CA ILE A 142 6.93 -3.78 -4.62
C ILE A 142 7.34 -2.84 -3.51
N VAL A 143 6.93 -1.58 -3.61
CA VAL A 143 7.24 -0.50 -2.67
C VAL A 143 5.97 -0.03 -1.97
N LEU A 144 5.95 -0.08 -0.64
CA LEU A 144 4.82 0.31 0.19
C LEU A 144 5.21 1.47 1.11
N ILE A 145 4.69 2.66 0.84
CA ILE A 145 4.93 3.87 1.63
C ILE A 145 3.62 4.32 2.27
N GLY A 146 3.54 4.22 3.59
CA GLY A 146 2.36 4.58 4.36
C GLY A 146 2.61 5.66 5.42
N ASN A 147 3.86 5.97 5.71
CA ASN A 147 4.22 6.88 6.80
C ASN A 147 5.09 8.06 6.36
N ALA A 148 6.11 7.83 5.53
CA ALA A 148 7.17 8.79 5.31
C ALA A 148 7.13 9.42 3.90
N PRO A 149 6.63 10.66 3.74
CA PRO A 149 6.58 11.33 2.44
C PRO A 149 7.96 11.52 1.80
N LEU A 150 9.00 11.75 2.60
CA LEU A 150 10.35 11.89 2.07
C LEU A 150 10.94 10.58 1.54
N SER A 151 10.53 9.43 2.08
CA SER A 151 10.85 8.12 1.51
C SER A 151 10.20 7.96 0.13
N LEU A 152 8.90 8.31 0.01
CA LEU A 152 8.17 8.28 -1.25
C LEU A 152 8.83 9.17 -2.31
N ALA A 153 9.13 10.43 -1.93
CA ALA A 153 9.78 11.37 -2.83
C ALA A 153 11.17 10.89 -3.29
N ARG A 154 11.94 10.25 -2.40
CA ARG A 154 13.27 9.71 -2.74
C ARG A 154 13.16 8.57 -3.76
N ILE A 155 12.21 7.67 -3.58
CA ILE A 155 11.95 6.56 -4.51
C ILE A 155 11.44 7.07 -5.86
N ALA A 156 10.55 8.07 -5.86
CA ALA A 156 10.09 8.72 -7.08
C ALA A 156 11.26 9.33 -7.88
N ARG A 157 12.22 9.98 -7.21
CA ARG A 157 13.43 10.50 -7.85
C ARG A 157 14.31 9.39 -8.42
N TYR A 158 14.46 8.25 -7.76
CA TYR A 158 15.17 7.12 -8.32
C TYR A 158 14.53 6.62 -9.63
N ALA A 159 13.18 6.62 -9.69
CA ALA A 159 12.48 6.24 -10.91
C ALA A 159 12.67 7.25 -12.04
N LEU A 160 12.68 8.55 -11.73
CA LEU A 160 12.79 9.62 -12.72
C LEU A 160 14.24 9.89 -13.19
N GLU A 161 15.20 9.87 -12.25
CA GLU A 161 16.57 10.33 -12.48
C GLU A 161 17.55 9.18 -12.75
N GLU A 162 17.31 8.00 -12.16
CA GLU A 162 18.25 6.88 -12.19
C GLU A 162 17.71 5.65 -12.94
N GLY A 163 16.50 5.70 -13.44
CA GLY A 163 15.91 4.62 -14.22
C GLY A 163 15.51 3.37 -13.44
N ILE A 164 15.45 3.43 -12.09
CA ILE A 164 14.95 2.33 -11.26
C ILE A 164 13.46 2.14 -11.52
N ARG A 165 13.02 0.91 -11.74
CA ARG A 165 11.65 0.57 -12.14
C ARG A 165 10.98 -0.38 -11.12
N PRO A 166 10.44 0.11 -10.00
CA PRO A 166 9.59 -0.72 -9.14
C PRO A 166 8.42 -1.29 -9.94
N SER A 167 8.05 -2.54 -9.67
CA SER A 167 6.87 -3.16 -10.26
C SER A 167 5.57 -2.60 -9.71
N LEU A 168 5.61 -2.00 -8.51
CA LEU A 168 4.50 -1.24 -7.94
C LEU A 168 5.03 -0.23 -6.92
N ILE A 169 4.51 0.99 -6.95
CA ILE A 169 4.59 1.94 -5.84
C ILE A 169 3.20 2.15 -5.25
N VAL A 170 3.01 1.80 -3.97
CA VAL A 170 1.84 2.19 -3.17
C VAL A 170 2.23 3.45 -2.39
N GLY A 171 1.74 4.61 -2.85
CA GLY A 171 2.08 5.92 -2.31
C GLY A 171 0.96 6.47 -1.43
N MET A 172 0.95 6.07 -0.16
CA MET A 172 -0.09 6.45 0.81
C MET A 172 0.47 7.04 2.11
N PRO A 173 1.52 7.90 2.08
CA PRO A 173 1.94 8.56 3.30
C PRO A 173 0.82 9.47 3.83
N VAL A 174 0.71 9.58 5.16
CA VAL A 174 -0.23 10.47 5.86
C VAL A 174 0.51 11.64 6.49
N GLY A 175 -0.09 12.83 6.50
CA GLY A 175 0.49 13.99 7.21
C GLY A 175 0.28 15.33 6.51
N PHE A 176 1.05 16.33 6.93
CA PHE A 176 0.84 17.72 6.53
C PHE A 176 2.04 18.35 5.79
N VAL A 177 3.25 17.79 5.95
CA VAL A 177 4.48 18.35 5.37
C VAL A 177 5.03 17.38 4.32
N ASN A 178 5.25 17.85 3.10
CA ASN A 178 5.76 17.08 1.96
C ASN A 178 4.87 15.90 1.51
N VAL A 179 3.68 15.73 2.08
CA VAL A 179 2.81 14.58 1.76
C VAL A 179 2.20 14.73 0.37
N VAL A 180 1.55 15.86 0.13
CA VAL A 180 0.92 16.15 -1.17
C VAL A 180 1.98 16.22 -2.26
N GLU A 181 3.08 16.91 -2.00
CA GLU A 181 4.17 17.11 -2.96
C GLU A 181 4.83 15.76 -3.34
N SER A 182 5.05 14.86 -2.37
CA SER A 182 5.63 13.54 -2.64
C SER A 182 4.72 12.67 -3.50
N LYS A 183 3.41 12.75 -3.30
CA LYS A 183 2.41 12.03 -4.10
C LYS A 183 2.29 12.59 -5.52
N LEU A 184 2.27 13.91 -5.66
CA LEU A 184 2.28 14.57 -6.96
C LEU A 184 3.54 14.19 -7.76
N LEU A 185 4.72 14.21 -7.11
CA LEU A 185 5.98 13.78 -7.73
C LEU A 185 5.89 12.30 -8.17
N THR A 186 5.35 11.42 -7.31
CA THR A 186 5.16 10.01 -7.67
C THR A 186 4.24 9.86 -8.88
N GLY A 187 3.18 10.67 -8.95
CA GLY A 187 2.24 10.71 -10.08
C GLY A 187 2.89 10.99 -11.45
N THR A 188 4.08 11.60 -11.48
CA THR A 188 4.83 11.84 -12.73
C THR A 188 5.77 10.68 -13.12
N CYS A 189 5.93 9.67 -12.25
CA CYS A 189 6.81 8.54 -12.53
C CYS A 189 6.19 7.58 -13.56
N PRO A 190 6.95 7.12 -14.56
CA PRO A 190 6.46 6.16 -15.56
C PRO A 190 6.58 4.72 -15.04
N VAL A 191 6.02 4.45 -13.86
CA VAL A 191 6.03 3.14 -13.20
C VAL A 191 4.63 2.82 -12.64
N PRO A 192 4.27 1.53 -12.50
CA PRO A 192 3.01 1.12 -11.91
C PRO A 192 2.82 1.69 -10.50
N GLN A 193 1.67 2.33 -10.24
CA GLN A 193 1.45 2.98 -8.96
C GLN A 193 -0.02 3.06 -8.55
N ILE A 194 -0.25 2.97 -7.24
CA ILE A 194 -1.53 3.25 -6.58
C ILE A 194 -1.26 4.32 -5.53
N VAL A 195 -1.86 5.49 -5.72
CA VAL A 195 -1.62 6.66 -4.86
C VAL A 195 -2.95 7.16 -4.32
N LEU A 196 -3.00 7.45 -3.02
CA LEU A 196 -4.13 8.14 -2.41
C LEU A 196 -3.81 9.64 -2.33
N ASP A 197 -4.51 10.44 -3.10
CA ASP A 197 -4.30 11.88 -3.18
C ASP A 197 -4.57 12.61 -1.85
N GLY A 198 -4.02 13.83 -1.74
CA GLY A 198 -4.18 14.65 -0.56
C GLY A 198 -3.36 14.18 0.65
N ARG A 199 -3.81 14.55 1.85
CA ARG A 199 -3.08 14.35 3.11
C ARG A 199 -3.37 13.02 3.80
N ARG A 200 -4.41 12.31 3.35
CA ARG A 200 -4.84 11.02 3.92
C ARG A 200 -3.93 9.89 3.48
N GLY A 201 -3.88 8.85 4.29
CA GLY A 201 -3.04 7.69 4.05
C GLY A 201 -2.84 6.89 5.33
N GLY A 202 -1.72 6.20 5.41
CA GLY A 202 -1.31 5.46 6.59
C GLY A 202 -0.82 4.05 6.28
N SER A 203 -0.05 3.50 7.19
CA SER A 203 0.51 2.15 7.07
C SER A 203 -0.57 1.07 6.88
N ALA A 204 -1.72 1.22 7.56
CA ALA A 204 -2.84 0.28 7.41
C ALA A 204 -3.37 0.25 5.97
N LEU A 205 -3.50 1.42 5.31
CA LEU A 205 -3.95 1.51 3.94
C LEU A 205 -2.95 0.89 2.96
N ALA A 206 -1.65 1.11 3.17
CA ALA A 206 -0.61 0.48 2.35
C ALA A 206 -0.64 -1.06 2.44
N VAL A 207 -0.82 -1.60 3.65
CA VAL A 207 -1.01 -3.05 3.89
C VAL A 207 -2.26 -3.55 3.19
N THR A 208 -3.39 -2.88 3.41
CA THR A 208 -4.68 -3.25 2.83
C THR A 208 -4.63 -3.26 1.30
N THR A 209 -3.94 -2.29 0.69
CA THR A 209 -3.78 -2.23 -0.77
C THR A 209 -3.11 -3.50 -1.31
N LEU A 210 -1.98 -3.92 -0.73
CA LEU A 210 -1.30 -5.14 -1.19
C LEU A 210 -2.15 -6.39 -0.95
N HIS A 211 -2.82 -6.48 0.20
CA HIS A 211 -3.73 -7.60 0.48
C HIS A 211 -4.90 -7.66 -0.49
N ALA A 212 -5.50 -6.52 -0.85
CA ALA A 212 -6.59 -6.45 -1.81
C ALA A 212 -6.13 -6.79 -3.25
N ILE A 213 -4.89 -6.44 -3.62
CA ILE A 213 -4.29 -6.88 -4.88
C ILE A 213 -4.22 -8.42 -4.91
N LEU A 214 -3.77 -9.06 -3.83
CA LEU A 214 -3.70 -10.53 -3.73
C LEU A 214 -5.08 -11.21 -3.82
N GLU A 215 -6.17 -10.53 -3.50
CA GLU A 215 -7.54 -11.05 -3.68
C GLU A 215 -7.94 -11.18 -5.16
N ASN A 216 -7.18 -10.61 -6.10
CA ASN A 216 -7.36 -10.81 -7.54
C ASN A 216 -6.68 -12.09 -8.07
N LEU A 217 -5.95 -12.82 -7.23
CA LEU A 217 -5.48 -14.17 -7.56
C LEU A 217 -6.68 -15.12 -7.62
N PRO A 218 -6.62 -16.16 -8.49
CA PRO A 218 -7.62 -17.23 -8.48
C PRO A 218 -7.79 -17.82 -7.08
N ALA A 219 -9.00 -18.26 -6.77
CA ALA A 219 -9.23 -19.07 -5.58
C ALA A 219 -8.40 -20.36 -5.68
N SER A 220 -7.63 -20.68 -4.64
CA SER A 220 -6.83 -21.90 -4.54
C SER A 220 -7.74 -23.11 -4.36
#